data_efe24bbbf42e8dd44d85774599a16bbd
#
_entry.id   efe24bbbf42e8dd44d85774599a16bbd
#
_cell.length_a   1.000
_cell.length_b   1.000
_cell.length_c   1.000
_cell.angle_alpha   90.00
_cell.angle_beta   90.00
_cell.angle_gamma   90.00
#
_symmetry.space_group_name_H-M   'P 1'
#
loop_
_entity.id
_entity.type
_entity.pdbx_description
1 polymer ?
#
loop_
_entity_poly.entity_id
_entity_poly.type
_entity_poly.pdbx_seq_one_letter_code
_entity_poly.pdbx_strand_id
1 'polypeptide(L)'
;MMRAVLGSVLALLGVVFWQRPGTSGHAWPSAIPAFSRVPPTFSLEMKNGTSVVSIVSNDSPDALLASALAAYRAAGWKEAPVGTRDMRLLVKGEAVAALTVRPLSDGSCLTVIQRPRGL
;
A
#
# COMPACT_ATOMS: atom_id res chain seq x y z
N MET A 1 -7.99 -9.51 -21.26
CA MET A 1 -7.69 -9.22 -21.52
C MET A 1 -7.32 -9.37 -21.61
N MET A 2 -7.16 -9.62 -21.22
CA MET A 2 -6.69 -9.53 -21.29
C MET A 2 -6.23 -9.77 -21.27
N ARG A 3 -6.13 -10.07 -20.69
CA ARG A 3 -5.69 -10.14 -20.82
C ARG A 3 -5.34 -10.62 -20.76
N ALA A 4 -5.01 -10.91 -20.40
CA ALA A 4 -4.62 -11.04 -20.43
C ALA A 4 -4.17 -11.41 -20.36
N VAL A 5 -3.96 -11.65 -20.12
CA VAL A 5 -3.47 -11.65 -20.16
C VAL A 5 -3.05 -11.82 -19.93
N LEU A 6 -2.84 -12.07 -19.54
CA LEU A 6 -2.45 -12.00 -19.37
C LEU A 6 -2.39 -12.22 -19.23
N GLY A 7 -2.31 -12.72 -19.05
CA GLY A 7 -2.22 -12.50 -18.91
C GLY A 7 -2.07 -12.98 -18.82
N SER A 8 -1.96 -13.25 -18.28
CA SER A 8 -1.85 -13.37 -18.21
C SER A 8 -1.45 -13.71 -17.93
N VAL A 9 -1.20 -13.96 -17.56
CA VAL A 9 -0.83 -13.96 -17.27
C VAL A 9 -0.73 -14.21 -16.85
N LEU A 10 -0.61 -14.31 -16.32
CA LEU A 10 -0.57 -14.17 -15.86
C LEU A 10 -0.89 -14.59 -15.63
N ALA A 11 -0.80 -14.72 -15.27
CA ALA A 11 -1.05 -14.59 -15.00
C ALA A 11 -1.08 -15.22 -14.70
N LEU A 12 -1.07 -15.52 -14.60
CA LEU A 12 -1.08 -15.66 -14.32
C LEU A 12 -0.84 -15.94 -13.74
N LEU A 13 -0.69 -16.15 -13.21
CA LEU A 13 -0.50 -16.04 -12.68
C LEU A 13 -0.93 -16.16 -12.42
N GLY A 14 -1.09 -16.33 -12.39
CA GLY A 14 -1.47 -15.86 -12.10
C GLY A 14 -2.10 -16.25 -12.04
N VAL A 15 -2.42 -16.46 -11.80
CA VAL A 15 -2.96 -16.37 -11.79
C VAL A 15 -3.35 -17.01 -11.43
N VAL A 16 -3.45 -17.18 -11.11
CA VAL A 16 -3.63 -17.27 -10.82
C VAL A 16 -3.81 -17.56 -10.31
N PHE A 17 -4.05 -17.58 -9.79
CA PHE A 17 -4.06 -17.34 -9.34
C PHE A 17 -4.55 -17.36 -9.03
N TRP A 18 -4.89 -17.35 -8.96
CA TRP A 18 -5.27 -17.12 -8.40
C TRP A 18 -6.40 -16.61 -8.12
N GLN A 19 -7.13 -16.63 -8.00
CA GLN A 19 -8.07 -15.99 -7.53
C GLN A 19 -8.50 -16.27 -6.23
N ARG A 20 -8.56 -15.37 -5.40
CA ARG A 20 -8.78 -15.69 -4.10
C ARG A 20 -9.95 -15.05 -3.59
N PRO A 21 -10.61 -15.62 -2.59
CA PRO A 21 -11.68 -14.97 -1.88
C PRO A 21 -11.12 -13.74 -1.24
N GLY A 22 -11.91 -12.77 -1.12
CA GLY A 22 -11.46 -11.51 -0.64
C GLY A 22 -10.87 -10.74 -1.79
N THR A 23 -10.15 -9.69 -1.47
CA THR A 23 -9.73 -8.76 -2.46
C THR A 23 -8.23 -8.61 -2.47
N SER A 24 -7.58 -9.72 -2.58
CA SER A 24 -6.16 -9.73 -2.83
C SER A 24 -5.93 -9.39 -4.29
N GLY A 25 -5.03 -8.46 -4.58
CA GLY A 25 -4.79 -8.09 -5.96
C GLY A 25 -3.95 -6.85 -6.09
N HIS A 26 -4.12 -6.11 -7.19
CA HIS A 26 -3.28 -4.97 -7.54
C HIS A 26 -4.05 -3.67 -7.58
N ALA A 27 -5.28 -3.63 -7.09
CA ALA A 27 -6.07 -2.41 -7.03
C ALA A 27 -5.79 -1.69 -5.72
N TRP A 28 -5.84 -0.35 -5.76
CA TRP A 28 -5.70 0.44 -4.54
C TRP A 28 -6.92 0.20 -3.65
N PRO A 29 -6.73 -0.14 -2.37
CA PRO A 29 -7.86 -0.17 -1.44
C PRO A 29 -8.48 1.21 -1.34
N SER A 30 -9.80 1.26 -1.29
CA SER A 30 -10.50 2.54 -1.30
C SER A 30 -10.16 3.40 -0.07
N ALA A 31 -9.79 2.78 1.04
CA ALA A 31 -9.50 3.50 2.27
C ALA A 31 -8.10 4.11 2.29
N ILE A 32 -7.20 3.69 1.41
CA ILE A 32 -5.83 4.16 1.40
C ILE A 32 -5.67 5.22 0.33
N PRO A 33 -5.21 6.45 0.68
CA PRO A 33 -4.96 7.48 -0.33
C PRO A 33 -3.92 7.01 -1.32
N ALA A 34 -4.24 7.08 -2.60
CA ALA A 34 -3.32 6.65 -3.64
C ALA A 34 -2.16 7.63 -3.72
N PHE A 35 -0.94 7.15 -3.53
CA PHE A 35 0.25 7.99 -3.52
C PHE A 35 1.20 7.67 -4.66
N SER A 36 0.80 6.81 -5.57
CA SER A 36 1.63 6.45 -6.71
C SER A 36 0.74 6.13 -7.89
N ARG A 37 1.23 6.39 -9.09
CA ARG A 37 0.54 6.01 -10.31
C ARG A 37 0.79 4.57 -10.67
N VAL A 38 1.84 3.97 -10.08
CA VAL A 38 2.16 2.58 -10.30
C VAL A 38 1.16 1.74 -9.52
N PRO A 39 0.57 0.69 -10.11
CA PRO A 39 -0.33 -0.17 -9.36
C PRO A 39 0.40 -0.85 -8.21
N PRO A 40 -0.30 -1.15 -7.12
CA PRO A 40 0.33 -1.86 -6.02
C PRO A 40 0.84 -3.23 -6.45
N THR A 41 1.95 -3.63 -5.87
CA THR A 41 2.46 -4.99 -6.05
C THR A 41 1.58 -5.99 -5.32
N PHE A 42 0.99 -5.56 -4.22
CA PHE A 42 0.11 -6.38 -3.40
C PHE A 42 -0.92 -5.48 -2.73
N SER A 43 -2.16 -5.94 -2.65
CA SER A 43 -3.18 -5.25 -1.86
C SER A 43 -4.12 -6.28 -1.26
N LEU A 44 -4.67 -5.94 -0.08
CA LEU A 44 -5.58 -6.81 0.63
C LEU A 44 -6.51 -5.94 1.47
N GLU A 45 -7.80 -6.24 1.41
CA GLU A 45 -8.79 -5.65 2.30
C GLU A 45 -9.42 -6.75 3.12
N MET A 46 -9.35 -6.61 4.43
CA MET A 46 -9.84 -7.63 5.34
C MET A 46 -11.24 -7.26 5.82
N LYS A 47 -11.96 -8.27 6.32
CA LYS A 47 -13.34 -8.05 6.76
C LYS A 47 -13.44 -7.06 7.90
N ASN A 48 -12.42 -6.97 8.73
CA ASN A 48 -12.42 -6.05 9.86
C ASN A 48 -12.09 -4.61 9.46
N GLY A 49 -11.94 -4.36 8.16
CA GLY A 49 -11.62 -3.03 7.66
C GLY A 49 -10.14 -2.72 7.53
N THR A 50 -9.28 -3.64 7.93
CA THR A 50 -7.85 -3.47 7.75
C THR A 50 -7.51 -3.56 6.27
N SER A 51 -6.73 -2.60 5.78
CA SER A 51 -6.25 -2.59 4.42
C SER A 51 -4.74 -2.64 4.40
N VAL A 52 -4.19 -3.40 3.49
CA VAL A 52 -2.74 -3.53 3.33
C VAL A 52 -2.40 -3.26 1.88
N VAL A 53 -1.36 -2.49 1.64
CA VAL A 53 -0.86 -2.28 0.30
C VAL A 53 0.66 -2.28 0.34
N SER A 54 1.27 -2.91 -0.65
CA SER A 54 2.72 -2.84 -0.86
C SER A 54 2.96 -2.36 -2.27
N ILE A 55 3.96 -1.49 -2.40
CA ILE A 55 4.32 -0.96 -3.69
C ILE A 55 5.83 -0.99 -3.84
N VAL A 56 6.28 -1.36 -5.04
CA VAL A 56 7.69 -1.33 -5.39
C VAL A 56 7.88 -0.22 -6.40
N SER A 57 8.85 0.63 -6.18
CA SER A 57 9.08 1.81 -7.00
C SER A 57 10.57 1.94 -7.29
N ASN A 58 10.87 2.61 -8.40
CA ASN A 58 12.25 2.96 -8.72
C ASN A 58 12.74 4.17 -7.91
N ASP A 59 11.83 4.83 -7.20
CA ASP A 59 12.19 5.99 -6.39
C ASP A 59 13.02 5.56 -5.18
N SER A 60 13.78 6.51 -4.64
CA SER A 60 14.50 6.27 -3.40
C SER A 60 13.51 6.08 -2.26
N PRO A 61 13.93 5.42 -1.16
CA PRO A 61 13.05 5.26 0.00
C PRO A 61 12.52 6.60 0.52
N ASP A 62 13.35 7.61 0.58
CA ASP A 62 12.92 8.91 1.08
C ASP A 62 11.88 9.55 0.16
N ALA A 63 12.06 9.46 -1.15
CA ALA A 63 11.12 10.04 -2.10
C ALA A 63 9.78 9.32 -2.06
N LEU A 64 9.81 7.99 -1.98
CA LEU A 64 8.59 7.20 -1.94
C LEU A 64 7.82 7.48 -0.65
N LEU A 65 8.52 7.53 0.48
CA LEU A 65 7.90 7.83 1.76
C LEU A 65 7.32 9.24 1.76
N ALA A 66 8.04 10.20 1.20
CA ALA A 66 7.55 11.59 1.14
C ALA A 66 6.26 11.68 0.32
N SER A 67 6.17 10.95 -0.78
CA SER A 67 4.95 10.93 -1.60
C SER A 67 3.78 10.37 -0.81
N ALA A 68 4.02 9.28 -0.08
CA ALA A 68 2.96 8.66 0.72
C ALA A 68 2.52 9.59 1.84
N LEU A 69 3.45 10.21 2.55
CA LEU A 69 3.10 11.14 3.62
C LEU A 69 2.31 12.32 3.10
N ALA A 70 2.67 12.85 1.93
CA ALA A 70 1.95 13.97 1.34
C ALA A 70 0.51 13.59 1.02
N ALA A 71 0.30 12.40 0.46
CA ALA A 71 -1.05 11.92 0.13
C ALA A 71 -1.90 11.75 1.39
N TYR A 72 -1.31 11.20 2.45
CA TYR A 72 -2.02 11.03 3.71
C TYR A 72 -2.37 12.38 4.34
N ARG A 73 -1.43 13.33 4.33
CA ARG A 73 -1.73 14.66 4.86
C ARG A 73 -2.84 15.34 4.07
N ALA A 74 -2.83 15.22 2.76
CA ALA A 74 -3.87 15.79 1.93
C ALA A 74 -5.24 15.18 2.23
N ALA A 75 -5.26 13.93 2.71
CA ALA A 75 -6.49 13.26 3.09
C ALA A 75 -6.88 13.50 4.55
N GLY A 76 -6.15 14.36 5.26
CA GLY A 76 -6.52 14.76 6.62
C GLY A 76 -5.84 13.97 7.74
N TRP A 77 -4.87 13.13 7.40
CA TRP A 77 -4.15 12.36 8.41
C TRP A 77 -3.03 13.19 9.03
N LYS A 78 -2.71 12.86 10.26
CA LYS A 78 -1.62 13.50 10.99
C LYS A 78 -0.59 12.49 11.38
N GLU A 79 0.67 12.88 11.29
CA GLU A 79 1.76 11.99 11.68
C GLU A 79 1.90 11.99 13.20
N ALA A 80 1.91 10.80 13.80
CA ALA A 80 2.12 10.67 15.24
C ALA A 80 3.61 10.89 15.56
N PRO A 81 3.92 11.40 16.76
CA PRO A 81 5.31 11.68 17.12
C PRO A 81 6.07 10.44 17.54
N VAL A 82 5.73 9.29 16.99
CA VAL A 82 6.42 8.02 17.26
C VAL A 82 6.76 7.42 15.92
N GLY A 83 7.71 6.50 15.94
CA GLY A 83 8.17 5.86 14.73
C GLY A 83 9.65 6.09 14.55
N THR A 84 10.15 5.64 13.43
CA THR A 84 11.57 5.76 13.10
C THR A 84 11.69 6.41 11.74
N ARG A 85 12.92 6.53 11.26
CA ARG A 85 13.16 7.03 9.92
C ARG A 85 12.43 6.20 8.87
N ASP A 86 12.39 4.88 9.06
CA ASP A 86 11.86 3.96 8.07
C ASP A 86 10.42 3.54 8.33
N MET A 87 9.85 3.94 9.45
CA MET A 87 8.48 3.57 9.81
C MET A 87 7.79 4.77 10.43
N ARG A 88 6.64 5.12 9.88
CA ARG A 88 5.86 6.26 10.35
C ARG A 88 4.46 5.81 10.69
N LEU A 89 3.92 6.39 11.75
CA LEU A 89 2.54 6.17 12.14
C LEU A 89 1.73 7.41 11.86
N LEU A 90 0.55 7.22 11.30
CA LEU A 90 -0.38 8.30 10.99
C LEU A 90 -1.71 8.00 11.61
N VAL A 91 -2.41 9.04 12.03
CA VAL A 91 -3.70 8.89 12.68
C VAL A 91 -4.71 9.83 12.05
N LYS A 92 -5.96 9.39 12.04
CA LYS A 92 -7.09 10.21 11.63
C LYS A 92 -8.29 9.73 12.41
N GLY A 93 -8.69 10.52 13.43
CA GLY A 93 -9.71 10.06 14.37
C GLY A 93 -9.22 8.81 15.09
N GLU A 94 -9.97 7.72 14.96
CA GLU A 94 -9.58 6.44 15.55
C GLU A 94 -8.77 5.57 14.61
N ALA A 95 -8.66 5.96 13.35
CA ALA A 95 -7.94 5.17 12.37
C ALA A 95 -6.44 5.36 12.50
N VAL A 96 -5.71 4.30 12.20
CA VAL A 96 -4.25 4.29 12.31
C VAL A 96 -3.69 3.69 11.03
N ALA A 97 -2.61 4.26 10.54
CA ALA A 97 -1.88 3.74 9.40
C ALA A 97 -0.40 3.64 9.75
N ALA A 98 0.20 2.52 9.44
CA ALA A 98 1.64 2.31 9.60
C ALA A 98 2.26 2.20 8.23
N LEU A 99 3.24 3.05 7.97
CA LEU A 99 3.96 3.08 6.71
C LEU A 99 5.40 2.65 6.97
N THR A 100 5.84 1.61 6.27
CA THR A 100 7.20 1.10 6.41
C THR A 100 7.85 1.10 5.03
N VAL A 101 9.04 1.69 4.93
CA VAL A 101 9.77 1.75 3.68
C VAL A 101 11.08 1.01 3.82
N ARG A 102 11.47 0.30 2.76
CA ARG A 102 12.72 -0.45 2.73
C ARG A 102 13.44 -0.20 1.42
N PRO A 103 14.76 -0.06 1.45
CA PRO A 103 15.52 0.05 0.21
C PRO A 103 15.60 -1.30 -0.49
N LEU A 104 15.60 -1.25 -1.81
CA LEU A 104 15.87 -2.40 -2.67
C LEU A 104 17.09 -2.06 -3.52
N SER A 105 17.61 -3.03 -4.27
CA SER A 105 18.78 -2.78 -5.11
C SER A 105 18.50 -1.69 -6.15
N ASP A 106 17.29 -1.64 -6.69
CA ASP A 106 16.94 -0.70 -7.76
C ASP A 106 15.77 0.20 -7.38
N GLY A 107 15.66 0.58 -6.12
CA GLY A 107 14.57 1.43 -5.70
C GLY A 107 14.17 1.18 -4.28
N SER A 108 12.86 1.08 -4.04
CA SER A 108 12.37 0.89 -2.68
C SER A 108 11.01 0.21 -2.69
N CYS A 109 10.66 -0.31 -1.53
CA CYS A 109 9.36 -0.94 -1.28
C CYS A 109 8.72 -0.24 -0.10
N LEU A 110 7.47 0.16 -0.27
CA LEU A 110 6.69 0.76 0.82
C LEU A 110 5.49 -0.12 1.09
N THR A 111 5.29 -0.43 2.37
CA THR A 111 4.14 -1.20 2.82
C THR A 111 3.31 -0.34 3.75
N VAL A 112 2.01 -0.33 3.54
CA VAL A 112 1.05 0.39 4.37
C VAL A 112 0.10 -0.62 4.98
N ILE A 113 -0.10 -0.51 6.29
CA ILE A 113 -1.14 -1.25 6.98
C ILE A 113 -2.03 -0.21 7.65
N GLN A 114 -3.29 -0.17 7.24
CA GLN A 114 -4.22 0.83 7.72
C GLN A 114 -5.42 0.16 8.36
N ARG A 115 -5.76 0.60 9.55
CA ARG A 115 -6.85 0.04 10.32
C ARG A 115 -7.86 1.15 10.63
N PRO A 116 -9.18 0.85 10.57
CA PRO A 116 -10.20 1.86 10.84
C PRO A 116 -10.22 2.26 12.30
N ARG A 117 -9.72 1.39 13.20
CA ARG A 117 -9.58 1.69 14.60
C ARG A 117 -8.20 1.31 15.06
N GLY A 118 -7.66 2.09 15.96
CA GLY A 118 -6.38 1.78 16.55
C GLY A 118 -6.44 0.54 17.41
N LEU A 119 -5.33 0.23 18.00
CA LEU A 119 -5.19 -0.98 18.83
C LEU A 119 -5.90 -0.87 20.16
#